data_5c0fc6ce8b2b8b71542b8dcfb4260447
#
_entry.id   5c0fc6ce8b2b8b71542b8dcfb4260447
#
_cell.length_a   1.000
_cell.length_b   1.000
_cell.length_c   1.000
_cell.angle_alpha   90.00
_cell.angle_beta   90.00
_cell.angle_gamma   90.00
#
_symmetry.space_group_name_H-M   'P 1'
#
loop_
_entity.id
_entity.type
_entity.pdbx_description
1 polymer ?
#
loop_
_entity_poly.entity_id
_entity_poly.type
_entity_poly.pdbx_seq_one_letter_code
_entity_poly.pdbx_strand_id
1 'polypeptide(L)'
;MAVRFSICSLLFSIGWAQLFYSPVDVATAGAALGGKLGTHAIQSNPALLGLQSGENMATAAIETVMVSYRIRLAVSENVQDVMILEDKLIKTGPMHNYIVQKRDSVYALETQDFTDILSASNFASSLPSEYKDHEIIPDTTREIIHIPRKHHLVQLIATAKKDTLKAFKKRNRKLLKGLKSEVVFIDSLYKYRVGGFPSKLEAQILKDSIVSMGVSPDAFIVLDQKRHVKKDVPRFTMTIPLGFTFHLGNDVLDADWINTYAGADMVENPGLKTSLLASIPSGGIMEFSGLNTSILSLSYDSYGFSLLDLDIYQKAILPKPLFQAVFNGVFFNQPVDISDFDTRVLAANASVFSFGKQLKTLKSPFKTYIGFGLRILSGGFGEVQSFSGTLTTSTDSVVVKSDMHFAYGFPAAGIGLDMGLYSQVNEQLSAQISIMGIGGSLRSSEVEVIHNIQEIHLSNLDIEKLQDYDNTQIDSLKKTFTILDTTYLDKAKRVPVPARINLGFSYRPHQLVMIHGALQQLVQTEFIGDIDPRISIGAEFFPDKFLPLRIGIAGGGMDGFYAGAGLGLKMGPIHINLGVSQSGGLENSASAINMAADMRVFF
;
A
#
# COMPACT_ATOMS: atom_id res chain seq x y z
N MET A 1 -44.44 -8.34 -3.06
CA MET A 1 -43.42 -7.25 -3.01
C MET A 1 -42.54 -7.37 -1.76
N ALA A 2 -43.09 -7.57 -0.56
CA ALA A 2 -42.32 -7.68 0.70
C ALA A 2 -41.33 -8.87 0.74
N VAL A 3 -41.70 -10.03 0.22
CA VAL A 3 -40.80 -11.20 0.12
C VAL A 3 -39.57 -10.92 -0.77
N ARG A 4 -39.76 -10.10 -1.83
CA ARG A 4 -38.66 -9.68 -2.71
C ARG A 4 -37.68 -8.75 -1.99
N PHE A 5 -38.17 -7.86 -1.13
CA PHE A 5 -37.33 -6.95 -0.34
C PHE A 5 -36.60 -7.69 0.80
N SER A 6 -37.23 -8.67 1.45
CA SER A 6 -36.63 -9.44 2.53
C SER A 6 -35.50 -10.36 2.04
N ILE A 7 -35.66 -10.99 0.87
CA ILE A 7 -34.57 -11.78 0.26
C ILE A 7 -33.41 -10.87 -0.18
N CYS A 8 -33.70 -9.74 -0.81
CA CYS A 8 -32.69 -8.73 -1.11
C CYS A 8 -32.06 -8.16 0.17
N SER A 9 -32.83 -7.90 1.23
CA SER A 9 -32.30 -7.43 2.51
C SER A 9 -31.46 -8.49 3.22
N LEU A 10 -31.82 -9.78 3.13
CA LEU A 10 -31.00 -10.89 3.63
C LEU A 10 -29.71 -11.05 2.82
N LEU A 11 -29.77 -10.84 1.49
CA LEU A 11 -28.61 -10.86 0.61
C LEU A 11 -27.69 -9.64 0.82
N PHE A 12 -28.23 -8.50 1.26
CA PHE A 12 -27.46 -7.28 1.52
C PHE A 12 -27.04 -7.07 2.98
N SER A 13 -27.56 -7.84 3.92
CA SER A 13 -27.31 -7.60 5.35
C SER A 13 -26.10 -8.34 5.93
N ILE A 14 -25.43 -9.16 5.15
CA ILE A 14 -24.42 -10.05 5.70
C ILE A 14 -23.15 -10.00 4.86
N GLY A 15 -22.07 -9.56 5.44
CA GLY A 15 -20.77 -10.08 5.25
C GLY A 15 -19.67 -9.25 4.64
N TRP A 16 -18.46 -9.58 5.03
CA TRP A 16 -17.25 -8.78 4.78
C TRP A 16 -16.00 -9.67 4.64
N ALA A 17 -15.42 -9.85 3.46
CA ALA A 17 -14.14 -10.54 3.28
C ALA A 17 -13.15 -9.78 2.41
N GLN A 18 -11.85 -9.92 2.67
CA GLN A 18 -10.86 -9.06 2.07
C GLN A 18 -9.72 -9.80 1.38
N LEU A 19 -9.38 -9.30 0.19
CA LEU A 19 -8.16 -9.65 -0.55
C LEU A 19 -7.14 -8.50 -0.65
N PHE A 20 -7.51 -7.30 -0.21
CA PHE A 20 -6.68 -6.10 -0.25
C PHE A 20 -6.46 -5.54 1.17
N TYR A 21 -5.28 -4.96 1.42
CA TYR A 21 -4.88 -4.49 2.74
C TYR A 21 -4.60 -2.99 2.80
N SER A 22 -4.84 -2.28 1.70
CA SER A 22 -4.68 -0.83 1.67
C SER A 22 -5.41 -0.22 0.47
N PRO A 23 -5.73 1.08 0.54
CA PRO A 23 -6.29 1.80 -0.59
C PRO A 23 -5.43 1.76 -1.85
N VAL A 24 -4.10 1.71 -1.67
CA VAL A 24 -3.16 1.58 -2.79
C VAL A 24 -3.29 0.22 -3.46
N ASP A 25 -3.51 -0.86 -2.67
CA ASP A 25 -3.76 -2.19 -3.22
C ASP A 25 -5.08 -2.25 -3.97
N VAL A 26 -6.16 -1.73 -3.36
CA VAL A 26 -7.48 -1.67 -4.02
C VAL A 26 -7.38 -0.92 -5.34
N ALA A 27 -6.76 0.27 -5.34
CA ALA A 27 -6.61 1.12 -6.51
C ALA A 27 -5.75 0.51 -7.63
N THR A 28 -4.79 -0.33 -7.30
CA THR A 28 -3.89 -0.99 -8.26
C THR A 28 -4.25 -2.46 -8.49
N ALA A 29 -5.44 -2.90 -8.08
CA ALA A 29 -5.90 -4.28 -8.12
C ALA A 29 -4.89 -5.28 -7.50
N GLY A 30 -4.15 -4.84 -6.47
CA GLY A 30 -3.13 -5.64 -5.77
C GLY A 30 -1.72 -5.55 -6.33
N ALA A 31 -1.47 -4.78 -7.39
CA ALA A 31 -0.16 -4.72 -8.02
C ALA A 31 0.91 -3.98 -7.19
N ALA A 32 0.54 -2.96 -6.41
CA ALA A 32 1.48 -2.08 -5.72
C ALA A 32 2.00 -2.65 -4.40
N LEU A 33 2.56 -3.84 -4.41
CA LEU A 33 3.18 -4.44 -3.22
C LEU A 33 4.54 -3.81 -2.87
N GLY A 34 5.27 -3.29 -3.84
CA GLY A 34 6.70 -2.98 -3.74
C GLY A 34 7.09 -1.56 -3.33
N GLY A 35 6.15 -0.64 -3.16
CA GLY A 35 6.47 0.77 -2.88
C GLY A 35 6.01 1.27 -1.51
N LYS A 36 5.63 0.38 -0.61
CA LYS A 36 4.93 0.72 0.62
C LYS A 36 5.88 0.86 1.79
N LEU A 37 6.09 2.09 2.22
CA LEU A 37 6.88 2.42 3.40
C LEU A 37 6.00 2.62 4.64
N GLY A 38 6.63 2.66 5.79
CA GLY A 38 5.96 2.93 7.04
C GLY A 38 5.10 1.78 7.52
N THR A 39 3.96 2.12 8.06
CA THR A 39 3.01 1.15 8.63
C THR A 39 2.48 0.15 7.60
N HIS A 40 2.47 0.48 6.30
CA HIS A 40 2.13 -0.51 5.26
C HIS A 40 3.10 -1.70 5.18
N ALA A 41 4.37 -1.49 5.54
CA ALA A 41 5.36 -2.54 5.54
C ALA A 41 4.98 -3.66 6.51
N ILE A 42 4.32 -3.34 7.63
CA ILE A 42 3.86 -4.31 8.63
C ILE A 42 2.87 -5.30 8.03
N GLN A 43 1.99 -4.82 7.15
CA GLN A 43 0.90 -5.61 6.55
C GLN A 43 1.26 -6.25 5.20
N SER A 44 2.31 -5.77 4.53
CA SER A 44 2.67 -6.24 3.17
C SER A 44 3.99 -6.99 3.10
N ASN A 45 5.06 -6.44 3.69
CA ASN A 45 6.40 -7.01 3.68
C ASN A 45 7.27 -6.36 4.76
N PRO A 46 7.58 -7.03 5.86
CA PRO A 46 8.37 -6.44 6.95
C PRO A 46 9.79 -6.02 6.54
N ALA A 47 10.35 -6.55 5.45
CA ALA A 47 11.65 -6.12 4.93
C ALA A 47 11.69 -4.63 4.55
N LEU A 48 10.54 -4.05 4.16
CA LEU A 48 10.42 -2.64 3.79
C LEU A 48 10.65 -1.69 4.99
N LEU A 49 10.51 -2.15 6.24
CA LEU A 49 10.89 -1.39 7.42
C LEU A 49 12.40 -1.10 7.44
N GLY A 50 13.21 -2.01 6.90
CA GLY A 50 14.64 -1.80 6.77
C GLY A 50 15.02 -0.60 5.90
N LEU A 51 14.16 -0.16 5.01
CA LEU A 51 14.35 1.05 4.22
C LEU A 51 14.25 2.33 5.07
N GLN A 52 13.52 2.30 6.17
CA GLN A 52 13.35 3.45 7.07
C GLN A 52 14.55 3.67 7.98
N SER A 53 15.44 2.70 8.15
CA SER A 53 16.57 2.74 9.06
C SER A 53 17.71 3.69 8.65
N GLY A 54 17.38 4.77 8.01
CA GLY A 54 18.15 6.04 7.99
C GLY A 54 19.53 6.06 7.33
N GLU A 55 20.09 4.93 6.92
CA GLU A 55 21.44 4.94 6.32
C GLU A 55 21.44 4.97 4.77
N ASN A 56 20.31 4.72 4.08
CA ASN A 56 20.41 4.39 2.65
C ASN A 56 19.22 4.75 1.74
N MET A 57 18.31 5.62 2.14
CA MET A 57 17.47 6.26 1.12
C MET A 57 17.99 7.68 0.84
N ALA A 58 19.08 7.76 0.12
CA ALA A 58 19.13 8.81 -0.88
C ALA A 58 17.92 8.53 -1.80
N THR A 59 16.96 9.43 -1.85
CA THR A 59 16.03 9.46 -2.98
C THR A 59 16.89 9.30 -4.20
N ALA A 60 16.68 8.22 -4.93
CA ALA A 60 17.19 8.11 -6.26
C ALA A 60 16.60 9.32 -7.00
N ALA A 61 17.35 10.41 -7.07
CA ALA A 61 17.20 11.33 -8.18
C ALA A 61 17.43 10.41 -9.36
N ILE A 62 16.36 10.13 -10.12
CA ILE A 62 16.47 9.42 -11.36
C ILE A 62 17.21 10.37 -12.27
N GLU A 63 18.51 10.31 -12.21
CA GLU A 63 19.30 10.78 -13.33
C GLU A 63 19.16 9.69 -14.38
N THR A 64 18.45 10.02 -15.43
CA THR A 64 18.49 9.26 -16.68
C THR A 64 19.95 8.96 -16.94
N VAL A 65 20.29 7.71 -17.25
CA VAL A 65 21.63 7.32 -17.69
C VAL A 65 21.86 7.97 -19.03
N MET A 66 22.25 9.24 -19.00
CA MET A 66 22.83 9.91 -20.16
C MET A 66 24.32 9.65 -20.05
N VAL A 67 24.89 9.09 -21.09
CA VAL A 67 26.34 9.02 -21.22
C VAL A 67 26.86 10.45 -21.13
N SER A 68 27.55 10.77 -20.04
CA SER A 68 28.15 12.09 -19.87
C SER A 68 29.60 12.05 -20.29
N TYR A 69 30.10 13.17 -20.75
CA TYR A 69 31.50 13.32 -21.16
C TYR A 69 32.16 14.35 -20.27
N ARG A 70 33.40 14.07 -19.87
CA ARG A 70 34.27 15.01 -19.13
C ARG A 70 35.49 15.31 -19.96
N ILE A 71 36.06 16.46 -19.72
CA ILE A 71 37.34 16.83 -20.34
C ILE A 71 38.38 16.85 -19.23
N ARG A 72 39.40 16.00 -19.34
CA ARG A 72 40.55 15.99 -18.46
C ARG A 72 41.56 17.01 -19.00
N LEU A 73 41.87 18.02 -18.19
CA LEU A 73 42.68 19.16 -18.56
C LEU A 73 44.14 19.04 -18.09
N ALA A 74 44.36 18.41 -16.95
CA ALA A 74 45.66 18.21 -16.39
C ALA A 74 45.68 17.03 -15.43
N VAL A 75 46.86 16.44 -15.24
CA VAL A 75 47.12 15.38 -14.25
C VAL A 75 48.44 15.66 -13.55
N SER A 76 48.48 15.58 -12.22
CA SER A 76 49.70 15.70 -11.40
C SER A 76 49.66 14.77 -10.20
N GLU A 77 50.81 14.32 -9.74
CA GLU A 77 50.97 13.62 -8.47
C GLU A 77 50.77 14.54 -7.26
N ASN A 78 50.98 15.85 -7.47
CA ASN A 78 50.80 16.86 -6.44
C ASN A 78 49.48 17.63 -6.63
N VAL A 79 48.63 17.56 -5.61
CA VAL A 79 47.33 18.25 -5.61
C VAL A 79 47.44 19.76 -5.76
N GLN A 80 48.52 20.35 -5.25
CA GLN A 80 48.72 21.81 -5.31
C GLN A 80 48.90 22.33 -6.74
N ASP A 81 49.62 21.58 -7.59
CA ASP A 81 49.81 21.95 -9.00
C ASP A 81 48.49 21.99 -9.75
N VAL A 82 47.62 21.01 -9.48
CA VAL A 82 46.30 20.92 -10.09
C VAL A 82 45.36 22.06 -9.60
N MET A 83 45.44 22.41 -8.32
CA MET A 83 44.68 23.51 -7.73
C MET A 83 45.11 24.88 -8.26
N ILE A 84 46.39 25.09 -8.53
CA ILE A 84 46.92 26.32 -9.16
C ILE A 84 46.35 26.44 -10.59
N LEU A 85 46.31 25.34 -11.34
CA LEU A 85 45.74 25.30 -12.68
C LEU A 85 44.25 25.56 -12.66
N GLU A 86 43.50 25.00 -11.69
CA GLU A 86 42.09 25.27 -11.47
C GLU A 86 41.84 26.76 -11.21
N ASP A 87 42.57 27.39 -10.31
CA ASP A 87 42.44 28.81 -9.97
C ASP A 87 42.79 29.72 -11.20
N LYS A 88 43.74 29.32 -12.02
CA LYS A 88 44.11 30.01 -13.26
C LYS A 88 42.98 29.91 -14.30
N LEU A 89 42.43 28.72 -14.51
CA LEU A 89 41.31 28.48 -15.41
C LEU A 89 40.04 29.23 -14.99
N ILE A 90 39.73 29.29 -13.71
CA ILE A 90 38.60 30.06 -13.19
C ILE A 90 38.74 31.54 -13.49
N LYS A 91 39.96 32.07 -13.53
CA LYS A 91 40.22 33.49 -13.78
C LYS A 91 40.30 33.86 -15.25
N THR A 92 40.81 32.99 -16.11
CA THR A 92 41.20 33.29 -17.50
C THR A 92 40.51 32.41 -18.53
N GLY A 93 39.92 31.30 -18.12
CA GLY A 93 39.30 30.32 -19.00
C GLY A 93 37.80 30.56 -19.24
N PRO A 94 37.20 29.74 -20.07
CA PRO A 94 35.76 29.78 -20.30
C PRO A 94 35.01 29.46 -19.01
N MET A 95 33.83 30.08 -18.86
CA MET A 95 33.01 29.93 -17.66
C MET A 95 32.40 28.52 -17.60
N HIS A 96 33.03 27.66 -16.81
CA HIS A 96 32.54 26.27 -16.57
C HIS A 96 32.95 25.80 -15.16
N ASN A 97 32.34 24.72 -14.71
CA ASN A 97 32.68 24.10 -13.40
C ASN A 97 33.82 23.12 -13.60
N TYR A 98 34.93 23.36 -12.91
CA TYR A 98 36.10 22.49 -12.88
C TYR A 98 36.13 21.69 -11.58
N ILE A 99 36.64 20.48 -11.64
CA ILE A 99 36.67 19.52 -10.50
C ILE A 99 38.05 18.90 -10.43
N VAL A 100 38.66 18.94 -9.24
CA VAL A 100 39.89 18.19 -8.96
C VAL A 100 39.50 16.84 -8.37
N GLN A 101 39.87 15.75 -9.03
CA GLN A 101 39.62 14.39 -8.58
C GLN A 101 40.92 13.64 -8.33
N LYS A 102 40.94 12.84 -7.27
CA LYS A 102 42.02 11.88 -7.03
C LYS A 102 41.69 10.56 -7.68
N ARG A 103 42.52 10.08 -8.58
CA ARG A 103 42.43 8.76 -9.21
C ARG A 103 43.73 8.02 -8.97
N ASP A 104 43.66 6.91 -8.25
CA ASP A 104 44.81 6.12 -7.80
C ASP A 104 45.88 6.98 -7.07
N SER A 105 47.05 7.19 -7.67
CA SER A 105 48.15 7.98 -7.12
C SER A 105 48.21 9.41 -7.65
N VAL A 106 47.38 9.82 -8.58
CA VAL A 106 47.42 11.14 -9.24
C VAL A 106 46.16 11.94 -9.03
N TYR A 107 46.29 13.27 -9.15
CA TYR A 107 45.18 14.21 -9.12
C TYR A 107 44.92 14.72 -10.54
N ALA A 108 43.66 14.69 -10.97
CA ALA A 108 43.22 15.13 -12.28
C ALA A 108 42.31 16.38 -12.17
N LEU A 109 42.54 17.36 -12.99
CA LEU A 109 41.63 18.49 -13.22
C LEU A 109 40.69 18.13 -14.37
N GLU A 110 39.43 18.01 -14.06
CA GLU A 110 38.41 17.61 -15.03
C GLU A 110 37.29 18.67 -15.07
N THR A 111 36.59 18.78 -16.20
CA THR A 111 35.37 19.58 -16.28
C THR A 111 34.22 18.83 -15.64
N GLN A 112 33.15 19.56 -15.32
CA GLN A 112 31.88 18.95 -15.01
C GLN A 112 31.27 18.31 -16.28
N ASP A 113 30.33 17.37 -16.11
CA ASP A 113 29.76 16.56 -17.17
C ASP A 113 29.10 17.36 -18.31
N PHE A 114 29.39 16.98 -19.55
CA PHE A 114 28.65 17.37 -20.75
C PHE A 114 27.64 16.30 -21.12
N THR A 115 26.48 16.69 -21.59
CA THR A 115 25.38 15.77 -21.95
C THR A 115 25.65 15.03 -23.28
N ASP A 116 26.55 15.53 -24.09
CA ASP A 116 26.91 14.93 -25.38
C ASP A 116 28.37 15.27 -25.76
N ILE A 117 28.93 14.47 -26.65
CA ILE A 117 30.34 14.59 -27.08
C ILE A 117 30.60 15.85 -27.88
N LEU A 118 29.59 16.35 -28.60
CA LEU A 118 29.73 17.55 -29.43
C LEU A 118 29.89 18.81 -28.57
N SER A 119 29.07 18.88 -27.50
CA SER A 119 29.17 19.94 -26.49
C SER A 119 30.52 19.93 -25.79
N ALA A 120 31.02 18.73 -25.41
CA ALA A 120 32.35 18.57 -24.83
C ALA A 120 33.47 19.03 -25.82
N SER A 121 33.38 18.62 -27.08
CA SER A 121 34.36 18.98 -28.12
C SER A 121 34.36 20.50 -28.43
N ASN A 122 33.17 21.11 -28.49
CA ASN A 122 33.04 22.55 -28.70
C ASN A 122 33.66 23.33 -27.53
N PHE A 123 33.39 22.90 -26.31
CA PHE A 123 34.01 23.49 -25.13
C PHE A 123 35.53 23.31 -25.13
N ALA A 124 36.03 22.12 -25.44
CA ALA A 124 37.46 21.82 -25.55
C ALA A 124 38.15 22.77 -26.57
N SER A 125 37.48 23.08 -27.68
CA SER A 125 37.98 23.99 -28.69
C SER A 125 38.06 25.45 -28.21
N SER A 126 37.31 25.82 -27.19
CA SER A 126 37.30 27.17 -26.58
C SER A 126 38.36 27.34 -25.48
N LEU A 127 39.08 26.29 -25.12
CA LEU A 127 40.12 26.34 -24.09
C LEU A 127 41.35 27.10 -24.56
N PRO A 128 42.05 27.79 -23.64
CA PRO A 128 43.35 28.42 -23.95
C PRO A 128 44.35 27.41 -24.49
N SER A 129 45.30 27.93 -25.32
CA SER A 129 46.26 27.09 -26.03
C SER A 129 47.14 26.18 -25.12
N GLU A 130 47.31 26.57 -23.90
CA GLU A 130 48.02 25.81 -22.86
C GLU A 130 47.31 24.55 -22.37
N TYR A 131 46.00 24.38 -22.68
CA TYR A 131 45.19 23.21 -22.35
C TYR A 131 44.80 22.39 -23.58
N LYS A 132 45.55 22.49 -24.66
CA LYS A 132 45.25 21.75 -25.90
C LYS A 132 45.46 20.25 -25.80
N ASP A 133 46.27 19.80 -24.88
CA ASP A 133 46.53 18.35 -24.59
C ASP A 133 45.44 17.78 -23.65
N HIS A 134 44.20 18.06 -23.94
CA HIS A 134 43.05 17.55 -23.16
C HIS A 134 42.57 16.21 -23.69
N GLU A 135 41.97 15.42 -22.80
CA GLU A 135 41.34 14.15 -23.12
C GLU A 135 39.84 14.23 -22.84
N ILE A 136 38.99 13.88 -23.85
CA ILE A 136 37.56 13.71 -23.63
C ILE A 136 37.28 12.30 -23.14
N ILE A 137 36.80 12.18 -21.92
CA ILE A 137 36.57 10.89 -21.25
C ILE A 137 35.07 10.61 -21.22
N PRO A 138 34.60 9.49 -21.81
CA PRO A 138 33.25 9.04 -21.57
C PRO A 138 33.14 8.51 -20.15
N ASP A 139 32.21 9.05 -19.36
CA ASP A 139 31.89 8.53 -18.03
C ASP A 139 30.88 7.40 -18.16
N THR A 140 31.37 6.18 -18.39
CA THR A 140 30.57 4.97 -18.57
C THR A 140 30.35 4.20 -17.27
N THR A 141 31.00 4.60 -16.18
CA THR A 141 30.87 3.96 -14.87
C THR A 141 30.51 5.00 -13.82
N ARG A 142 29.24 5.26 -13.60
CA ARG A 142 28.81 5.85 -12.35
C ARG A 142 28.83 4.78 -11.25
N GLU A 143 29.94 4.59 -10.58
CA GLU A 143 29.86 4.38 -9.15
C GLU A 143 29.24 5.66 -8.58
N ILE A 144 28.02 5.57 -8.04
CA ILE A 144 27.44 6.67 -7.28
C ILE A 144 28.21 6.74 -5.97
N ILE A 145 29.39 7.34 -6.04
CA ILE A 145 30.03 7.90 -4.87
C ILE A 145 29.11 9.05 -4.50
N HIS A 146 28.41 8.96 -3.37
CA HIS A 146 27.71 10.09 -2.78
C HIS A 146 28.72 11.17 -2.46
N ILE A 147 29.06 11.97 -3.47
CA ILE A 147 29.82 13.20 -3.26
C ILE A 147 28.83 14.11 -2.54
N PRO A 148 29.09 14.47 -1.27
CA PRO A 148 28.26 15.46 -0.60
C PRO A 148 28.31 16.69 -1.50
N ARG A 149 27.16 17.12 -2.06
CA ARG A 149 27.08 18.35 -2.84
C ARG A 149 27.67 19.45 -1.94
N LYS A 150 28.87 19.88 -2.25
CA LYS A 150 29.54 20.99 -1.56
C LYS A 150 28.77 22.24 -1.94
N HIS A 151 27.99 22.78 -1.02
CA HIS A 151 27.35 24.07 -1.23
C HIS A 151 28.28 25.17 -0.75
N HIS A 152 28.47 26.17 -1.61
CA HIS A 152 29.20 27.37 -1.24
C HIS A 152 28.20 28.39 -0.68
N LEU A 153 28.48 28.88 0.52
CA LEU A 153 27.71 29.88 1.23
C LEU A 153 28.53 31.14 1.40
N VAL A 154 27.91 32.31 1.39
CA VAL A 154 28.55 33.56 1.76
C VAL A 154 28.23 33.85 3.22
N GLN A 155 29.25 33.83 4.08
CA GLN A 155 29.12 34.23 5.48
C GLN A 155 29.20 35.74 5.62
N LEU A 156 28.17 36.37 6.16
CA LEU A 156 28.03 37.81 6.24
C LEU A 156 28.49 38.40 7.57
N ILE A 157 28.24 37.68 8.66
CA ILE A 157 28.61 38.12 10.01
C ILE A 157 28.82 36.91 10.93
N ALA A 158 29.77 37.05 11.85
CA ALA A 158 29.94 36.17 13.00
C ALA A 158 29.92 37.02 14.28
N THR A 159 29.10 36.66 15.26
CA THR A 159 28.95 37.43 16.51
C THR A 159 28.58 36.53 17.68
N ALA A 160 29.10 36.84 18.87
CA ALA A 160 28.73 36.14 20.09
C ALA A 160 27.33 36.53 20.61
N LYS A 161 26.80 37.68 20.21
CA LYS A 161 25.53 38.20 20.69
C LYS A 161 24.39 38.00 19.70
N LYS A 162 23.36 37.26 20.09
CA LYS A 162 22.18 36.98 19.26
C LYS A 162 21.42 38.25 18.82
N ASP A 163 21.44 39.29 19.64
CA ASP A 163 20.76 40.56 19.36
C ASP A 163 21.47 41.37 18.29
N THR A 164 22.80 41.36 18.26
CA THR A 164 23.60 41.94 17.15
C THR A 164 23.23 41.27 15.82
N LEU A 165 23.05 39.95 15.82
CA LEU A 165 22.61 39.22 14.64
C LEU A 165 21.19 39.61 14.19
N LYS A 166 20.26 39.78 15.15
CA LYS A 166 18.89 40.21 14.85
C LYS A 166 18.88 41.66 14.26
N ALA A 167 19.68 42.55 14.82
CA ALA A 167 19.81 43.91 14.34
C ALA A 167 20.37 43.93 12.91
N PHE A 168 21.43 43.14 12.62
CA PHE A 168 22.00 42.99 11.28
C PHE A 168 20.95 42.49 10.28
N LYS A 169 20.20 41.45 10.60
CA LYS A 169 19.12 40.91 9.76
C LYS A 169 18.02 41.94 9.50
N LYS A 170 17.60 42.68 10.50
CA LYS A 170 16.56 43.71 10.40
C LYS A 170 17.03 44.84 9.46
N ARG A 171 18.26 45.31 9.63
CA ARG A 171 18.88 46.39 8.82
C ARG A 171 18.98 46.00 7.34
N ASN A 172 19.36 44.77 7.06
CA ASN A 172 19.66 44.33 5.67
C ASN A 172 18.52 43.52 5.04
N ARG A 173 17.32 43.49 5.67
CA ARG A 173 16.18 42.65 5.24
C ARG A 173 15.76 42.88 3.78
N LYS A 174 15.79 44.13 3.32
CA LYS A 174 15.38 44.46 1.94
C LYS A 174 16.38 43.95 0.90
N LEU A 175 17.68 44.08 1.19
CA LEU A 175 18.78 43.70 0.29
C LEU A 175 18.96 42.18 0.22
N LEU A 176 18.64 41.48 1.30
CA LEU A 176 18.76 40.01 1.40
C LEU A 176 17.46 39.27 1.09
N LYS A 177 16.42 40.00 0.64
CA LYS A 177 15.12 39.41 0.31
C LYS A 177 15.26 38.48 -0.90
N GLY A 178 14.77 37.24 -0.74
CA GLY A 178 14.84 36.21 -1.78
C GLY A 178 16.04 35.26 -1.69
N LEU A 179 17.08 35.61 -0.92
CA LEU A 179 18.22 34.74 -0.70
C LEU A 179 17.90 33.70 0.40
N LYS A 180 18.23 32.45 0.12
CA LYS A 180 18.24 31.42 1.18
C LYS A 180 19.25 31.83 2.24
N SER A 181 18.86 31.79 3.52
CA SER A 181 19.74 32.18 4.61
C SER A 181 19.62 31.22 5.78
N GLU A 182 20.76 30.98 6.44
CA GLU A 182 20.84 30.17 7.65
C GLU A 182 21.57 30.89 8.77
N VAL A 183 21.30 30.48 10.00
CA VAL A 183 22.07 30.88 11.18
C VAL A 183 22.62 29.61 11.81
N VAL A 184 23.91 29.54 11.93
CA VAL A 184 24.59 28.41 12.61
C VAL A 184 25.34 28.94 13.84
N PHE A 185 25.37 28.13 14.92
CA PHE A 185 26.16 28.44 16.11
C PHE A 185 27.36 27.50 16.14
N ILE A 186 28.53 28.02 15.86
CA ILE A 186 29.80 27.27 15.77
C ILE A 186 30.89 28.11 16.44
N ASP A 187 31.75 27.45 17.22
CA ASP A 187 32.86 28.10 17.94
C ASP A 187 32.38 29.26 18.83
N SER A 188 31.27 29.07 19.54
CA SER A 188 30.65 30.06 20.43
C SER A 188 30.16 31.35 19.72
N LEU A 189 30.06 31.34 18.39
CA LEU A 189 29.62 32.46 17.57
C LEU A 189 28.35 32.11 16.77
N TYR A 190 27.42 33.04 16.70
CA TYR A 190 26.32 33.02 15.74
C TYR A 190 26.83 33.51 14.38
N LYS A 191 26.84 32.63 13.38
CA LYS A 191 27.29 32.93 12.02
C LYS A 191 26.06 33.01 11.11
N TYR A 192 25.91 34.11 10.37
CA TYR A 192 24.84 34.28 9.42
C TYR A 192 25.37 34.11 8.00
N ARG A 193 24.78 33.16 7.30
CA ARG A 193 25.20 32.74 5.98
C ARG A 193 24.05 32.84 5.00
N VAL A 194 24.34 33.16 3.74
CA VAL A 194 23.36 33.24 2.66
C VAL A 194 23.84 32.49 1.44
N GLY A 195 22.91 32.02 0.61
CA GLY A 195 23.19 31.34 -0.63
C GLY A 195 22.90 29.83 -0.52
N GLY A 196 23.82 29.01 -0.89
CA GLY A 196 23.68 27.56 -1.10
C GLY A 196 23.93 27.25 -2.57
N PHE A 197 25.03 27.79 -3.10
CA PHE A 197 25.38 27.67 -4.51
C PHE A 197 26.16 26.39 -4.77
N PRO A 198 25.89 25.71 -5.89
CA PRO A 198 26.65 24.53 -6.29
C PRO A 198 28.08 24.86 -6.70
N SER A 199 28.35 26.10 -7.15
CA SER A 199 29.67 26.54 -7.57
C SER A 199 30.25 27.66 -6.69
N LYS A 200 31.58 27.66 -6.56
CA LYS A 200 32.34 28.73 -5.88
C LYS A 200 32.18 30.07 -6.61
N LEU A 201 32.05 30.03 -7.95
CA LEU A 201 31.90 31.22 -8.78
C LEU A 201 30.60 31.98 -8.50
N GLU A 202 29.46 31.26 -8.40
CA GLU A 202 28.17 31.89 -8.05
C GLU A 202 28.22 32.50 -6.64
N ALA A 203 28.85 31.82 -5.70
CA ALA A 203 29.06 32.35 -4.35
C ALA A 203 29.97 33.59 -4.39
N GLN A 204 30.98 33.62 -5.27
CA GLN A 204 31.87 34.77 -5.45
C GLN A 204 31.13 35.98 -6.00
N ILE A 205 30.30 35.80 -7.04
CA ILE A 205 29.45 36.85 -7.61
C ILE A 205 28.55 37.47 -6.54
N LEU A 206 27.90 36.63 -5.73
CA LEU A 206 27.07 37.13 -4.63
C LEU A 206 27.91 37.86 -3.57
N LYS A 207 29.07 37.32 -3.19
CA LYS A 207 29.95 37.94 -2.22
C LYS A 207 30.37 39.35 -2.70
N ASP A 208 30.82 39.47 -3.92
CA ASP A 208 31.28 40.74 -4.48
C ASP A 208 30.15 41.76 -4.58
N SER A 209 28.95 41.32 -4.93
CA SER A 209 27.73 42.15 -4.91
C SER A 209 27.38 42.64 -3.48
N ILE A 210 27.48 41.76 -2.47
CA ILE A 210 27.20 42.10 -1.05
C ILE A 210 28.24 43.09 -0.51
N VAL A 211 29.53 42.91 -0.88
CA VAL A 211 30.61 43.81 -0.50
C VAL A 211 30.44 45.16 -1.18
N SER A 212 30.15 45.21 -2.46
CA SER A 212 29.94 46.48 -3.21
C SER A 212 28.72 47.26 -2.72
N MET A 213 27.70 46.59 -2.24
CA MET A 213 26.51 47.23 -1.61
C MET A 213 26.76 47.68 -0.16
N GLY A 214 27.96 47.48 0.39
CA GLY A 214 28.30 47.86 1.76
C GLY A 214 27.54 47.11 2.86
N VAL A 215 26.95 45.97 2.52
CA VAL A 215 26.15 45.15 3.49
C VAL A 215 27.06 44.43 4.47
N SER A 216 28.17 43.87 3.97
CA SER A 216 29.17 43.17 4.77
C SER A 216 30.51 43.22 4.08
N PRO A 217 31.39 44.19 4.45
CA PRO A 217 32.72 44.31 3.86
C PRO A 217 33.60 43.06 4.07
N ASP A 218 33.40 42.38 5.19
CA ASP A 218 34.17 41.21 5.57
C ASP A 218 33.47 39.88 5.19
N ALA A 219 32.59 39.92 4.19
CA ALA A 219 31.95 38.72 3.69
C ALA A 219 32.95 37.77 3.04
N PHE A 220 32.86 36.49 3.32
CA PHE A 220 33.71 35.47 2.73
C PHE A 220 32.93 34.19 2.42
N ILE A 221 33.47 33.40 1.48
CA ILE A 221 32.87 32.16 1.05
C ILE A 221 33.22 31.04 2.04
N VAL A 222 32.21 30.31 2.46
CA VAL A 222 32.34 29.15 3.32
C VAL A 222 31.84 27.92 2.58
N LEU A 223 32.62 26.86 2.60
CA LEU A 223 32.18 25.56 2.11
C LEU A 223 31.30 24.90 3.19
N ASP A 224 30.05 24.66 2.88
CA ASP A 224 29.20 23.88 3.78
C ASP A 224 29.49 22.40 3.60
N GLN A 225 30.26 21.87 4.54
CA GLN A 225 30.57 20.43 4.62
C GLN A 225 29.52 19.66 5.42
N LYS A 226 28.42 20.30 5.84
CA LYS A 226 27.34 19.55 6.47
C LYS A 226 26.85 18.51 5.47
N ARG A 227 27.00 17.25 5.86
CA ARG A 227 26.16 16.18 5.33
C ARG A 227 24.70 16.56 5.61
N HIS A 228 24.08 17.32 4.71
CA HIS A 228 22.65 17.28 4.59
C HIS A 228 22.33 15.88 4.02
N VAL A 229 22.36 14.90 4.89
CA VAL A 229 21.55 13.72 4.67
C VAL A 229 20.14 14.27 4.68
N LYS A 230 19.63 14.60 3.49
CA LYS A 230 18.22 14.84 3.31
C LYS A 230 17.59 13.52 3.78
N LYS A 231 17.03 13.51 4.97
CA LYS A 231 16.22 12.41 5.46
C LYS A 231 14.94 12.45 4.65
N ASP A 232 14.98 11.88 3.47
CA ASP A 232 13.82 11.81 2.59
C ASP A 232 12.89 10.63 2.99
N VAL A 233 13.29 9.85 4.00
CA VAL A 233 12.46 8.78 4.55
C VAL A 233 12.06 9.14 5.97
N PRO A 234 10.76 9.26 6.22
CA PRO A 234 10.27 9.50 7.56
C PRO A 234 10.67 8.34 8.46
N ARG A 235 11.29 8.65 9.60
CA ARG A 235 11.69 7.62 10.58
C ARG A 235 10.51 7.08 11.36
N PHE A 236 9.50 7.91 11.54
CA PHE A 236 8.28 7.56 12.25
C PHE A 236 7.09 7.69 11.33
N THR A 237 6.25 6.66 11.30
CA THR A 237 4.97 6.68 10.59
C THR A 237 3.89 6.14 11.51
N MET A 238 2.75 6.76 11.50
CA MET A 238 1.57 6.32 12.23
C MET A 238 0.36 6.28 11.28
N THR A 239 -0.39 5.18 11.32
CA THR A 239 -1.72 5.12 10.73
C THR A 239 -2.72 5.58 11.79
N ILE A 240 -3.52 6.58 11.46
CA ILE A 240 -4.60 7.07 12.32
C ILE A 240 -5.83 6.18 12.11
N PRO A 241 -6.63 5.92 13.18
CA PRO A 241 -7.80 5.03 13.10
C PRO A 241 -8.81 5.55 12.07
N LEU A 242 -8.72 5.10 10.85
CA LEU A 242 -9.62 5.25 9.71
C LEU A 242 -9.15 4.36 8.55
N GLY A 243 -8.10 3.53 8.79
CA GLY A 243 -7.66 2.55 7.80
C GLY A 243 -8.64 1.39 7.74
N PHE A 244 -9.42 1.30 6.68
CA PHE A 244 -10.27 0.15 6.42
C PHE A 244 -10.17 -0.28 4.96
N THR A 245 -10.42 -1.54 4.73
CA THR A 245 -10.67 -2.10 3.42
C THR A 245 -11.88 -3.02 3.50
N PHE A 246 -12.74 -2.91 2.53
CA PHE A 246 -14.04 -3.53 2.44
C PHE A 246 -14.17 -4.25 1.12
N HIS A 247 -14.66 -5.48 1.15
CA HIS A 247 -15.02 -6.28 -0.01
C HIS A 247 -16.42 -6.85 0.18
N LEU A 248 -17.24 -6.76 -0.84
CA LEU A 248 -18.53 -7.41 -0.93
C LEU A 248 -18.67 -8.00 -2.33
N GLY A 249 -18.90 -9.28 -2.41
CA GLY A 249 -19.00 -9.97 -3.69
C GLY A 249 -19.78 -11.28 -3.62
N ASN A 250 -20.17 -11.74 -4.78
CA ASN A 250 -20.80 -13.03 -5.01
C ASN A 250 -20.41 -13.53 -6.40
N ASP A 251 -20.74 -14.78 -6.70
CA ASP A 251 -20.39 -15.44 -7.94
C ASP A 251 -21.46 -15.35 -9.08
N VAL A 252 -22.60 -14.69 -8.82
CA VAL A 252 -23.73 -14.67 -9.77
C VAL A 252 -24.38 -13.30 -9.96
N LEU A 253 -24.59 -12.57 -8.85
CA LEU A 253 -25.41 -11.37 -8.85
C LEU A 253 -24.56 -10.15 -9.24
N ASP A 254 -24.56 -9.80 -10.50
CA ASP A 254 -24.01 -8.55 -11.01
C ASP A 254 -25.11 -7.49 -11.22
N ALA A 255 -24.73 -6.28 -11.60
CA ALA A 255 -25.69 -5.21 -11.83
C ALA A 255 -26.60 -5.49 -13.03
N ASP A 256 -26.12 -6.16 -14.08
CA ASP A 256 -26.92 -6.56 -15.23
C ASP A 256 -27.97 -7.61 -14.82
N TRP A 257 -27.57 -8.55 -13.97
CA TRP A 257 -28.50 -9.52 -13.39
C TRP A 257 -29.58 -8.82 -12.57
N ILE A 258 -29.20 -7.90 -11.68
CA ILE A 258 -30.15 -7.12 -10.88
C ILE A 258 -31.07 -6.31 -11.77
N ASN A 259 -30.53 -5.57 -12.75
CA ASN A 259 -31.31 -4.74 -13.66
C ASN A 259 -32.29 -5.56 -14.53
N THR A 260 -31.90 -6.78 -14.90
CA THR A 260 -32.68 -7.67 -15.73
C THR A 260 -33.84 -8.29 -14.94
N TYR A 261 -33.57 -8.69 -13.70
CA TYR A 261 -34.53 -9.53 -12.96
C TYR A 261 -35.20 -8.81 -11.80
N ALA A 262 -34.60 -7.75 -11.22
CA ALA A 262 -35.24 -7.02 -10.12
C ALA A 262 -36.43 -6.20 -10.61
N GLY A 263 -37.59 -6.48 -10.01
CA GLY A 263 -38.84 -5.81 -10.39
C GLY A 263 -39.52 -6.35 -11.66
N ALA A 264 -38.89 -7.31 -12.37
CA ALA A 264 -39.52 -7.94 -13.52
C ALA A 264 -40.74 -8.80 -13.10
N ASP A 265 -41.81 -8.76 -13.89
CA ASP A 265 -42.93 -9.66 -13.70
C ASP A 265 -42.59 -11.04 -14.24
N MET A 266 -42.27 -11.95 -13.33
CA MET A 266 -41.88 -13.33 -13.65
C MET A 266 -43.10 -14.21 -13.98
N VAL A 267 -44.33 -13.75 -13.73
CA VAL A 267 -45.57 -14.46 -14.06
C VAL A 267 -45.91 -14.21 -15.52
N GLU A 268 -45.87 -12.94 -15.93
CA GLU A 268 -46.12 -12.56 -17.32
C GLU A 268 -44.96 -12.99 -18.26
N ASN A 269 -43.77 -13.13 -17.75
CA ASN A 269 -42.56 -13.48 -18.52
C ASN A 269 -41.87 -14.78 -18.00
N PRO A 270 -42.44 -15.96 -18.27
CA PRO A 270 -41.88 -17.23 -17.80
C PRO A 270 -40.45 -17.50 -18.32
N GLY A 271 -40.07 -16.94 -19.47
CA GLY A 271 -38.75 -17.03 -20.04
C GLY A 271 -37.68 -16.35 -19.18
N LEU A 272 -37.99 -15.20 -18.58
CA LEU A 272 -37.08 -14.52 -17.66
C LEU A 272 -36.83 -15.34 -16.39
N LYS A 273 -37.86 -15.97 -15.86
CA LYS A 273 -37.76 -16.87 -14.72
C LYS A 273 -36.85 -18.07 -15.01
N THR A 274 -37.01 -18.68 -16.18
CA THR A 274 -36.19 -19.80 -16.63
C THR A 274 -34.73 -19.38 -16.78
N SER A 275 -34.46 -18.21 -17.40
CA SER A 275 -33.09 -17.70 -17.54
C SER A 275 -32.45 -17.32 -16.20
N LEU A 276 -33.21 -16.73 -15.26
CA LEU A 276 -32.77 -16.45 -13.91
C LEU A 276 -32.30 -17.74 -13.20
N LEU A 277 -33.12 -18.77 -13.20
CA LEU A 277 -32.78 -20.04 -12.56
C LEU A 277 -31.62 -20.77 -13.27
N ALA A 278 -31.49 -20.59 -14.60
CA ALA A 278 -30.37 -21.12 -15.35
C ALA A 278 -29.04 -20.41 -15.03
N SER A 279 -29.06 -19.13 -14.72
CA SER A 279 -27.86 -18.36 -14.36
C SER A 279 -27.28 -18.75 -13.00
N ILE A 280 -28.08 -19.36 -12.11
CA ILE A 280 -27.60 -19.82 -10.80
C ILE A 280 -26.89 -21.16 -10.97
N PRO A 281 -25.63 -21.31 -10.53
CA PRO A 281 -24.88 -22.57 -10.54
C PRO A 281 -25.61 -23.71 -9.82
N SER A 282 -25.25 -24.96 -10.12
CA SER A 282 -25.85 -26.13 -9.46
C SER A 282 -25.62 -26.15 -7.94
N GLY A 283 -24.47 -25.63 -7.47
CA GLY A 283 -24.13 -25.49 -6.06
C GLY A 283 -24.81 -24.31 -5.34
N GLY A 284 -25.58 -23.49 -6.09
CA GLY A 284 -26.20 -22.30 -5.50
C GLY A 284 -25.38 -21.02 -5.73
N ILE A 285 -25.72 -19.97 -5.01
CA ILE A 285 -25.02 -18.69 -5.01
C ILE A 285 -24.04 -18.68 -3.84
N MET A 286 -22.77 -18.47 -4.13
CA MET A 286 -21.75 -18.27 -3.13
C MET A 286 -21.53 -16.77 -2.92
N GLU A 287 -21.76 -16.32 -1.72
CA GLU A 287 -21.42 -14.99 -1.25
C GLU A 287 -20.12 -15.04 -0.47
N PHE A 288 -19.25 -14.08 -0.74
CA PHE A 288 -18.01 -13.92 -0.02
C PHE A 288 -17.76 -12.46 0.32
N SER A 289 -17.33 -12.22 1.55
CA SER A 289 -17.19 -10.85 2.00
C SER A 289 -16.15 -10.70 3.11
N GLY A 290 -15.64 -9.48 3.31
CA GLY A 290 -14.62 -9.21 4.32
C GLY A 290 -14.32 -7.76 4.63
N LEU A 291 -13.88 -7.59 5.84
CA LEU A 291 -13.42 -6.33 6.40
C LEU A 291 -12.02 -6.52 6.96
N ASN A 292 -11.11 -5.65 6.55
CA ASN A 292 -9.89 -5.42 7.29
C ASN A 292 -9.88 -3.98 7.83
N THR A 293 -9.51 -3.82 9.07
CA THR A 293 -9.29 -2.51 9.64
C THR A 293 -8.08 -2.55 10.56
N SER A 294 -7.21 -1.55 10.44
CA SER A 294 -6.09 -1.35 11.35
C SER A 294 -6.37 -0.14 12.19
N ILE A 295 -6.56 -0.34 13.49
CA ILE A 295 -6.92 0.75 14.41
C ILE A 295 -5.69 1.56 14.77
N LEU A 296 -4.56 0.93 15.01
CA LEU A 296 -3.32 1.62 15.36
C LEU A 296 -2.13 0.88 14.80
N SER A 297 -1.40 1.52 13.90
CA SER A 297 -0.11 1.02 13.43
C SER A 297 0.94 2.11 13.53
N LEU A 298 2.11 1.72 14.02
CA LEU A 298 3.26 2.58 14.21
C LEU A 298 4.48 1.95 13.57
N SER A 299 5.33 2.74 12.94
CA SER A 299 6.66 2.29 12.55
C SER A 299 7.71 3.31 12.95
N TYR A 300 8.84 2.83 13.43
CA TYR A 300 9.98 3.65 13.80
C TYR A 300 11.28 2.98 13.37
N ASP A 301 12.05 3.64 12.51
CA ASP A 301 13.23 3.08 11.87
C ASP A 301 12.98 1.67 11.29
N SER A 302 13.65 0.65 11.82
CA SER A 302 13.55 -0.75 11.41
C SER A 302 12.40 -1.52 12.04
N TYR A 303 11.64 -0.91 12.94
CA TYR A 303 10.63 -1.58 13.74
C TYR A 303 9.23 -1.15 13.33
N GLY A 304 8.31 -2.09 13.37
CA GLY A 304 6.89 -1.86 13.15
C GLY A 304 6.04 -2.54 14.22
N PHE A 305 5.00 -1.89 14.61
CA PHE A 305 4.02 -2.40 15.55
C PHE A 305 2.62 -2.06 15.05
N SER A 306 1.74 -3.05 15.01
CA SER A 306 0.32 -2.86 14.75
C SER A 306 -0.49 -3.47 15.87
N LEU A 307 -1.51 -2.77 16.29
CA LEU A 307 -2.43 -3.20 17.33
C LEU A 307 -3.85 -3.16 16.76
N LEU A 308 -4.61 -4.23 17.03
CA LEU A 308 -5.99 -4.36 16.58
C LEU A 308 -6.13 -4.30 15.04
N ASP A 309 -5.31 -5.10 14.34
CA ASP A 309 -5.55 -5.41 12.94
C ASP A 309 -6.66 -6.47 12.90
N LEU A 310 -7.87 -6.03 12.62
CA LEU A 310 -9.05 -6.89 12.57
C LEU A 310 -9.28 -7.37 11.14
N ASP A 311 -9.26 -8.67 10.95
CA ASP A 311 -9.65 -9.37 9.73
C ASP A 311 -10.93 -10.16 9.97
N ILE A 312 -11.99 -9.84 9.24
CA ILE A 312 -13.23 -10.61 9.24
C ILE A 312 -13.40 -11.22 7.86
N TYR A 313 -13.66 -12.50 7.81
CA TYR A 313 -13.99 -13.27 6.62
C TYR A 313 -15.32 -13.95 6.82
N GLN A 314 -16.19 -13.88 5.82
CA GLN A 314 -17.43 -14.64 5.79
C GLN A 314 -17.62 -15.25 4.42
N LYS A 315 -18.10 -16.46 4.41
CA LYS A 315 -18.58 -17.19 3.24
C LYS A 315 -19.97 -17.72 3.55
N ALA A 316 -20.88 -17.59 2.60
CA ALA A 316 -22.20 -18.21 2.67
C ALA A 316 -22.51 -18.88 1.32
N ILE A 317 -23.19 -20.01 1.36
CA ILE A 317 -23.71 -20.69 0.17
C ILE A 317 -25.21 -20.81 0.34
N LEU A 318 -25.94 -20.22 -0.62
CA LEU A 318 -27.40 -20.31 -0.73
C LEU A 318 -27.73 -21.33 -1.82
N PRO A 319 -28.31 -22.49 -1.47
CA PRO A 319 -28.49 -23.58 -2.41
C PRO A 319 -29.49 -23.24 -3.51
N LYS A 320 -29.21 -23.67 -4.75
CA LYS A 320 -30.08 -23.44 -5.91
C LYS A 320 -31.52 -23.90 -5.71
N PRO A 321 -31.80 -25.06 -5.06
CA PRO A 321 -33.18 -25.48 -4.79
C PRO A 321 -34.02 -24.47 -4.02
N LEU A 322 -33.40 -23.65 -3.15
CA LEU A 322 -34.09 -22.56 -2.47
C LEU A 322 -34.66 -21.53 -3.47
N PHE A 323 -33.85 -21.12 -4.44
CA PHE A 323 -34.29 -20.19 -5.49
C PHE A 323 -35.35 -20.84 -6.40
N GLN A 324 -35.20 -22.12 -6.73
CA GLN A 324 -36.19 -22.88 -7.49
C GLN A 324 -37.52 -22.91 -6.76
N ALA A 325 -37.52 -23.16 -5.45
CA ALA A 325 -38.72 -23.16 -4.64
C ALA A 325 -39.39 -21.77 -4.57
N VAL A 326 -38.60 -20.70 -4.45
CA VAL A 326 -39.09 -19.32 -4.39
C VAL A 326 -39.74 -18.90 -5.72
N PHE A 327 -39.13 -19.23 -6.86
CA PHE A 327 -39.58 -18.76 -8.16
C PHE A 327 -40.53 -19.71 -8.87
N ASN A 328 -40.38 -21.02 -8.71
CA ASN A 328 -41.27 -22.02 -9.31
C ASN A 328 -42.42 -22.45 -8.41
N GLY A 329 -42.34 -22.10 -7.13
CA GLY A 329 -43.19 -22.70 -6.11
C GLY A 329 -42.72 -24.13 -5.77
N VAL A 330 -43.33 -24.70 -4.78
CA VAL A 330 -43.10 -26.07 -4.34
C VAL A 330 -44.25 -26.94 -4.78
N PHE A 331 -43.93 -28.02 -5.48
CA PHE A 331 -44.97 -28.98 -5.90
C PHE A 331 -45.59 -29.66 -4.68
N PHE A 332 -46.90 -29.89 -4.76
CA PHE A 332 -47.67 -30.51 -3.69
C PHE A 332 -47.08 -31.87 -3.29
N ASN A 333 -46.82 -32.03 -2.01
CA ASN A 333 -46.22 -33.23 -1.41
C ASN A 333 -44.86 -33.67 -2.00
N GLN A 334 -44.15 -32.77 -2.67
CA GLN A 334 -42.76 -33.03 -3.11
C GLN A 334 -41.81 -32.18 -2.28
N PRO A 335 -40.97 -32.79 -1.41
CA PRO A 335 -40.00 -32.03 -0.65
C PRO A 335 -38.90 -31.51 -1.55
N VAL A 336 -38.54 -30.24 -1.40
CA VAL A 336 -37.37 -29.61 -1.98
C VAL A 336 -36.27 -29.66 -0.94
N ASP A 337 -35.16 -30.30 -1.28
CA ASP A 337 -33.98 -30.39 -0.43
C ASP A 337 -33.19 -29.08 -0.52
N ILE A 338 -32.92 -28.45 0.63
CA ILE A 338 -32.14 -27.23 0.77
C ILE A 338 -30.91 -27.46 1.66
N SER A 339 -30.47 -28.71 1.80
CA SER A 339 -29.40 -29.11 2.75
C SER A 339 -27.99 -28.61 2.37
N ASP A 340 -27.78 -28.14 1.14
CA ASP A 340 -26.48 -27.59 0.70
C ASP A 340 -26.18 -26.18 1.25
N PHE A 341 -26.95 -25.70 2.22
CA PHE A 341 -26.65 -24.44 2.90
C PHE A 341 -25.37 -24.56 3.74
N ASP A 342 -24.43 -23.66 3.54
CA ASP A 342 -23.21 -23.54 4.33
C ASP A 342 -22.97 -22.07 4.69
N THR A 343 -22.48 -21.82 5.89
CA THR A 343 -21.96 -20.50 6.26
C THR A 343 -20.79 -20.64 7.22
N ARG A 344 -19.78 -19.80 7.00
CA ARG A 344 -18.56 -19.76 7.80
C ARG A 344 -18.15 -18.31 8.04
N VAL A 345 -17.76 -18.02 9.27
CA VAL A 345 -17.28 -16.70 9.69
C VAL A 345 -15.98 -16.89 10.47
N LEU A 346 -14.99 -16.11 10.11
CA LEU A 346 -13.72 -16.04 10.82
C LEU A 346 -13.45 -14.57 11.17
N ALA A 347 -13.34 -14.27 12.46
CA ALA A 347 -12.95 -12.95 12.95
C ALA A 347 -11.61 -13.07 13.69
N ALA A 348 -10.55 -12.57 13.09
CA ALA A 348 -9.21 -12.60 13.65
C ALA A 348 -8.73 -11.17 13.91
N ASN A 349 -8.31 -10.91 15.14
CA ASN A 349 -7.62 -9.69 15.51
C ASN A 349 -6.14 -10.02 15.72
N ALA A 350 -5.24 -9.26 15.07
CA ALA A 350 -3.81 -9.43 15.16
C ALA A 350 -3.13 -8.25 15.86
N SER A 351 -2.25 -8.55 16.82
CA SER A 351 -1.21 -7.63 17.25
C SER A 351 0.10 -8.07 16.59
N VAL A 352 0.72 -7.18 15.80
CA VAL A 352 1.87 -7.53 14.96
C VAL A 352 3.11 -6.76 15.39
N PHE A 353 4.20 -7.48 15.61
CA PHE A 353 5.53 -6.91 15.84
C PHE A 353 6.42 -7.26 14.66
N SER A 354 6.95 -6.28 13.98
CA SER A 354 7.76 -6.46 12.78
C SER A 354 9.12 -5.78 12.88
N PHE A 355 10.09 -6.38 12.22
CA PHE A 355 11.45 -5.86 12.13
C PHE A 355 12.00 -6.06 10.73
N GLY A 356 12.70 -5.05 10.19
CA GLY A 356 13.35 -5.13 8.89
C GLY A 356 14.77 -4.57 8.93
N LYS A 357 15.69 -5.19 8.19
CA LYS A 357 17.10 -4.78 8.17
C LYS A 357 17.74 -5.04 6.82
N GLN A 358 18.68 -4.16 6.44
CA GLN A 358 19.53 -4.36 5.27
C GLN A 358 20.54 -5.49 5.49
N LEU A 359 20.66 -6.38 4.52
CA LEU A 359 21.70 -7.41 4.47
C LEU A 359 22.99 -6.83 3.91
N LYS A 360 23.89 -6.36 4.79
CA LYS A 360 25.19 -5.76 4.40
C LYS A 360 26.24 -6.82 4.01
N THR A 361 26.00 -8.09 4.33
CA THR A 361 26.97 -9.20 4.16
C THR A 361 26.98 -9.80 2.74
N LEU A 362 25.95 -9.58 1.97
CA LEU A 362 25.91 -10.03 0.58
C LEU A 362 26.78 -9.10 -0.27
N LYS A 363 27.86 -9.63 -0.85
CA LYS A 363 28.61 -8.97 -1.94
C LYS A 363 27.75 -8.95 -3.22
N SER A 364 26.57 -8.35 -3.13
CA SER A 364 25.63 -8.21 -4.22
C SER A 364 25.62 -6.76 -4.69
N PRO A 365 25.53 -6.50 -5.99
CA PRO A 365 25.30 -5.15 -6.49
C PRO A 365 23.93 -4.58 -6.05
N PHE A 366 23.05 -5.45 -5.53
CA PHE A 366 21.70 -5.09 -5.11
C PHE A 366 21.64 -4.75 -3.62
N LYS A 367 20.88 -3.71 -3.27
CA LYS A 367 20.56 -3.42 -1.87
C LYS A 367 19.41 -4.33 -1.45
N THR A 368 19.72 -5.35 -0.65
CA THR A 368 18.73 -6.34 -0.21
C THR A 368 18.40 -6.16 1.26
N TYR A 369 17.13 -6.30 1.58
CA TYR A 369 16.57 -6.17 2.93
C TYR A 369 15.80 -7.43 3.27
N ILE A 370 15.89 -7.85 4.53
CA ILE A 370 15.12 -8.96 5.10
C ILE A 370 14.27 -8.45 6.24
N GLY A 371 13.10 -9.03 6.42
CA GLY A 371 12.21 -8.69 7.51
C GLY A 371 11.49 -9.89 8.08
N PHE A 372 11.13 -9.76 9.35
CA PHE A 372 10.39 -10.75 10.12
C PHE A 372 9.28 -10.06 10.90
N GLY A 373 8.17 -10.76 11.10
CA GLY A 373 7.07 -10.34 11.94
C GLY A 373 6.52 -11.48 12.77
N LEU A 374 6.04 -11.16 13.96
CA LEU A 374 5.29 -12.04 14.84
C LEU A 374 3.88 -11.49 14.97
N ARG A 375 2.88 -12.32 14.65
CA ARG A 375 1.46 -12.04 14.84
C ARG A 375 0.94 -12.77 16.05
N ILE A 376 0.38 -12.05 17.01
CA ILE A 376 -0.38 -12.59 18.11
C ILE A 376 -1.85 -12.45 17.73
N LEU A 377 -2.53 -13.58 17.58
CA LEU A 377 -3.90 -13.66 17.10
C LEU A 377 -4.86 -13.86 18.27
N SER A 378 -6.00 -13.18 18.21
CA SER A 378 -7.16 -13.38 19.09
C SER A 378 -8.43 -13.21 18.27
N GLY A 379 -9.52 -13.87 18.68
CA GLY A 379 -10.77 -13.74 17.95
C GLY A 379 -11.67 -14.94 18.11
N GLY A 380 -12.37 -15.32 17.04
CA GLY A 380 -13.27 -16.45 17.02
C GLY A 380 -13.65 -16.88 15.61
N PHE A 381 -14.38 -17.95 15.54
CA PHE A 381 -14.93 -18.52 14.31
C PHE A 381 -16.32 -19.10 14.54
N GLY A 382 -17.11 -19.12 13.48
CA GLY A 382 -18.41 -19.78 13.43
C GLY A 382 -18.57 -20.54 12.13
N GLU A 383 -19.23 -21.70 12.17
CA GLU A 383 -19.51 -22.50 10.99
C GLU A 383 -20.75 -23.36 11.16
N VAL A 384 -21.45 -23.61 10.09
CA VAL A 384 -22.44 -24.66 10.02
C VAL A 384 -21.68 -26.00 9.90
N GLN A 385 -21.77 -26.84 10.92
CA GLN A 385 -21.16 -28.18 10.90
C GLN A 385 -22.01 -29.18 10.09
N SER A 386 -23.32 -29.06 10.24
CA SER A 386 -24.31 -29.82 9.48
C SER A 386 -25.60 -29.02 9.36
N PHE A 387 -26.18 -29.09 8.20
CA PHE A 387 -27.52 -28.56 7.94
C PHE A 387 -28.29 -29.56 7.10
N SER A 388 -29.48 -29.88 7.54
CA SER A 388 -30.46 -30.54 6.71
C SER A 388 -31.74 -29.72 6.68
N GLY A 389 -32.24 -29.46 5.47
CA GLY A 389 -33.40 -28.62 5.31
C GLY A 389 -34.30 -29.11 4.18
N THR A 390 -35.61 -29.11 4.44
CA THR A 390 -36.61 -29.43 3.43
C THR A 390 -37.71 -28.40 3.42
N LEU A 391 -38.21 -28.10 2.21
CA LEU A 391 -39.35 -27.23 1.98
C LEU A 391 -40.43 -28.02 1.28
N THR A 392 -41.61 -28.12 1.92
CA THR A 392 -42.71 -28.97 1.47
C THR A 392 -44.00 -28.13 1.40
N THR A 393 -44.86 -28.36 0.39
CA THR A 393 -46.18 -27.78 0.33
C THR A 393 -47.23 -28.82 0.72
N SER A 394 -48.05 -28.48 1.71
CA SER A 394 -49.26 -29.24 2.07
C SER A 394 -50.51 -28.53 1.59
N THR A 395 -51.72 -29.11 1.82
CA THR A 395 -52.98 -28.52 1.45
C THR A 395 -53.20 -27.12 2.00
N ASP A 396 -52.63 -26.81 3.15
CA ASP A 396 -52.95 -25.60 3.91
C ASP A 396 -51.77 -24.71 4.16
N SER A 397 -50.52 -25.17 3.88
CA SER A 397 -49.34 -24.40 4.18
C SER A 397 -48.08 -24.86 3.42
N VAL A 398 -47.11 -23.96 3.28
CA VAL A 398 -45.75 -24.32 2.98
C VAL A 398 -45.00 -24.51 4.29
N VAL A 399 -44.38 -25.67 4.44
CA VAL A 399 -43.66 -26.05 5.65
C VAL A 399 -42.17 -26.09 5.36
N VAL A 400 -41.40 -25.36 6.13
CA VAL A 400 -39.92 -25.42 6.14
C VAL A 400 -39.49 -26.17 7.38
N LYS A 401 -38.81 -27.30 7.19
CA LYS A 401 -38.15 -28.04 8.28
C LYS A 401 -36.65 -27.87 8.15
N SER A 402 -35.99 -27.56 9.24
CA SER A 402 -34.53 -27.49 9.28
C SER A 402 -33.98 -28.11 10.57
N ASP A 403 -32.86 -28.75 10.43
CA ASP A 403 -32.00 -29.26 11.51
C ASP A 403 -30.60 -28.73 11.27
N MET A 404 -30.12 -27.88 12.18
CA MET A 404 -28.86 -27.15 12.03
C MET A 404 -27.98 -27.34 13.27
N HIS A 405 -26.74 -27.70 13.03
CA HIS A 405 -25.68 -27.63 14.02
C HIS A 405 -24.73 -26.48 13.65
N PHE A 406 -24.79 -25.43 14.43
CA PHE A 406 -23.90 -24.27 14.26
C PHE A 406 -22.86 -24.25 15.36
N ALA A 407 -21.59 -24.38 15.00
CA ALA A 407 -20.47 -24.38 15.94
C ALA A 407 -19.81 -23.00 15.96
N TYR A 408 -19.51 -22.49 17.15
CA TYR A 408 -18.68 -21.29 17.29
C TYR A 408 -17.64 -21.47 18.40
N GLY A 409 -16.43 -20.96 18.12
CA GLY A 409 -15.30 -20.98 19.04
C GLY A 409 -14.89 -19.57 19.41
N PHE A 410 -15.20 -19.15 20.63
CA PHE A 410 -14.81 -17.86 21.19
C PHE A 410 -14.72 -17.94 22.72
N PRO A 411 -13.66 -17.42 23.38
CA PRO A 411 -12.47 -16.83 22.73
C PRO A 411 -11.57 -17.86 22.08
N ALA A 412 -10.89 -17.44 21.01
CA ALA A 412 -9.86 -18.23 20.35
C ALA A 412 -8.57 -17.40 20.23
N ALA A 413 -7.43 -18.08 20.31
CA ALA A 413 -6.13 -17.41 20.25
C ALA A 413 -5.13 -18.21 19.41
N GLY A 414 -4.08 -17.54 18.95
CA GLY A 414 -3.04 -18.17 18.16
C GLY A 414 -1.85 -17.28 17.88
N ILE A 415 -0.95 -17.81 17.06
CA ILE A 415 0.25 -17.07 16.59
C ILE A 415 0.47 -17.35 15.12
N GLY A 416 1.03 -16.38 14.42
CA GLY A 416 1.45 -16.47 13.01
C GLY A 416 2.78 -15.76 12.82
N LEU A 417 3.45 -16.03 11.70
CA LEU A 417 4.75 -15.46 11.37
C LEU A 417 4.68 -14.76 10.02
N ASP A 418 5.42 -13.65 9.92
CA ASP A 418 5.64 -12.92 8.68
C ASP A 418 7.12 -12.97 8.31
N MET A 419 7.40 -13.13 7.03
CA MET A 419 8.75 -13.09 6.49
C MET A 419 8.74 -12.26 5.21
N GLY A 420 9.82 -11.53 4.97
CA GLY A 420 9.94 -10.73 3.77
C GLY A 420 11.37 -10.54 3.30
N LEU A 421 11.50 -10.43 2.00
CA LEU A 421 12.70 -10.02 1.30
C LEU A 421 12.32 -8.91 0.34
N TYR A 422 13.12 -7.85 0.30
CA TYR A 422 13.01 -6.77 -0.65
C TYR A 422 14.40 -6.49 -1.24
N SER A 423 14.48 -6.33 -2.54
CA SER A 423 15.73 -6.05 -3.24
C SER A 423 15.55 -4.87 -4.20
N GLN A 424 16.36 -3.85 -4.00
CA GLN A 424 16.51 -2.77 -4.96
C GLN A 424 17.56 -3.20 -5.99
N VAL A 425 17.09 -3.63 -7.17
CA VAL A 425 17.93 -4.15 -8.25
C VAL A 425 18.75 -3.01 -8.88
N ASN A 426 18.10 -1.86 -9.10
CA ASN A 426 18.72 -0.61 -9.51
C ASN A 426 17.85 0.57 -9.07
N GLU A 427 18.13 1.78 -9.54
CA GLU A 427 17.37 2.99 -9.17
C GLU A 427 15.92 2.97 -9.64
N GLN A 428 15.63 2.24 -10.70
CA GLN A 428 14.32 2.17 -11.34
C GLN A 428 13.53 0.92 -10.98
N LEU A 429 14.23 -0.19 -10.66
CA LEU A 429 13.63 -1.50 -10.48
C LEU A 429 13.84 -2.03 -9.07
N SER A 430 12.77 -2.44 -8.43
CA SER A 430 12.79 -3.21 -7.20
C SER A 430 11.93 -4.47 -7.33
N ALA A 431 12.29 -5.49 -6.56
CA ALA A 431 11.55 -6.74 -6.47
C ALA A 431 11.40 -7.16 -5.01
N GLN A 432 10.37 -7.92 -4.72
CA GLN A 432 10.11 -8.43 -3.38
C GLN A 432 9.42 -9.77 -3.38
N ILE A 433 9.61 -10.48 -2.28
CA ILE A 433 8.81 -11.64 -1.89
C ILE A 433 8.44 -11.49 -0.41
N SER A 434 7.21 -11.85 -0.06
CA SER A 434 6.80 -11.93 1.33
C SER A 434 5.86 -13.10 1.57
N ILE A 435 5.91 -13.64 2.77
CA ILE A 435 4.97 -14.63 3.31
C ILE A 435 4.42 -14.03 4.59
N MET A 436 3.11 -13.81 4.63
CA MET A 436 2.43 -13.10 5.70
C MET A 436 1.44 -14.03 6.39
N GLY A 437 1.51 -14.14 7.71
CA GLY A 437 0.58 -14.91 8.52
C GLY A 437 0.78 -16.43 8.50
N ILE A 438 1.94 -16.94 8.02
CA ILE A 438 2.18 -18.39 7.92
C ILE A 438 2.10 -19.07 9.31
N GLY A 439 1.46 -20.23 9.36
CA GLY A 439 1.22 -20.99 10.60
C GLY A 439 0.15 -20.36 11.49
N GLY A 440 -0.43 -19.22 11.09
CA GLY A 440 -1.50 -18.54 11.80
C GLY A 440 -2.74 -19.42 11.93
N SER A 441 -3.28 -19.52 13.13
CA SER A 441 -4.50 -20.25 13.39
C SER A 441 -5.13 -19.77 14.70
N LEU A 442 -6.44 -19.77 14.77
CA LEU A 442 -7.21 -19.56 15.99
C LEU A 442 -7.57 -20.91 16.60
N ARG A 443 -7.25 -21.09 17.87
CA ARG A 443 -7.62 -22.26 18.65
C ARG A 443 -8.55 -21.85 19.79
N SER A 444 -9.75 -22.42 19.82
CA SER A 444 -10.62 -22.38 20.98
C SER A 444 -10.48 -23.68 21.78
N SER A 445 -10.42 -23.57 23.10
CA SER A 445 -10.37 -24.73 24.00
C SER A 445 -11.70 -25.46 24.08
N GLU A 446 -12.78 -24.70 23.90
CA GLU A 446 -14.14 -25.19 23.92
C GLU A 446 -14.89 -24.59 22.74
N VAL A 447 -15.67 -25.38 22.05
CA VAL A 447 -16.51 -24.96 20.94
C VAL A 447 -17.95 -25.20 21.38
N GLU A 448 -18.72 -24.13 21.36
CA GLU A 448 -20.16 -24.24 21.62
C GLU A 448 -20.87 -24.63 20.33
N VAL A 449 -21.70 -25.64 20.39
CA VAL A 449 -22.52 -26.08 19.25
C VAL A 449 -23.98 -25.84 19.61
N ILE A 450 -24.62 -24.99 18.82
CA ILE A 450 -26.07 -24.77 18.86
C ILE A 450 -26.72 -25.80 17.94
N HIS A 451 -27.50 -26.70 18.51
CA HIS A 451 -28.36 -27.61 17.76
C HIS A 451 -29.77 -27.04 17.75
N ASN A 452 -30.22 -26.63 16.58
CA ASN A 452 -31.52 -25.99 16.39
C ASN A 452 -32.35 -26.77 15.38
N ILE A 453 -33.52 -27.23 15.80
CA ILE A 453 -34.52 -27.89 14.94
C ILE A 453 -35.73 -26.98 14.86
N GLN A 454 -36.09 -26.62 13.64
CA GLN A 454 -37.26 -25.76 13.39
C GLN A 454 -38.25 -26.42 12.42
N GLU A 455 -39.51 -26.14 12.64
CA GLU A 455 -40.60 -26.43 11.71
C GLU A 455 -41.46 -25.17 11.56
N ILE A 456 -41.34 -24.52 10.43
CA ILE A 456 -42.00 -23.24 10.14
C ILE A 456 -43.14 -23.48 9.18
N HIS A 457 -44.36 -23.19 9.62
CA HIS A 457 -45.55 -23.22 8.79
C HIS A 457 -45.82 -21.78 8.27
N LEU A 458 -45.59 -21.54 6.98
CA LEU A 458 -45.71 -20.20 6.39
C LEU A 458 -47.15 -19.68 6.35
N SER A 459 -48.17 -20.57 6.43
CA SER A 459 -49.57 -20.16 6.61
C SER A 459 -49.82 -19.39 7.92
N ASN A 460 -48.98 -19.57 8.90
CA ASN A 460 -49.07 -18.91 10.21
C ASN A 460 -48.33 -17.59 10.27
N LEU A 461 -47.68 -17.21 9.17
CA LEU A 461 -46.91 -15.97 9.05
C LEU A 461 -47.67 -14.96 8.19
N ASP A 462 -48.07 -13.85 8.78
CA ASP A 462 -48.52 -12.69 8.03
C ASP A 462 -47.28 -11.95 7.51
N ILE A 463 -46.83 -12.37 6.30
CA ILE A 463 -45.60 -11.87 5.67
C ILE A 463 -45.67 -10.36 5.42
N GLU A 464 -46.87 -9.80 5.23
CA GLU A 464 -47.03 -8.36 5.03
C GLU A 464 -46.79 -7.57 6.30
N LYS A 465 -47.05 -8.17 7.46
CA LYS A 465 -46.84 -7.56 8.79
C LYS A 465 -45.52 -7.87 9.44
N LEU A 466 -44.69 -8.74 8.85
CA LEU A 466 -43.37 -9.09 9.45
C LEU A 466 -42.48 -7.87 9.69
N GLN A 467 -42.62 -6.82 8.92
CA GLN A 467 -41.86 -5.56 9.08
C GLN A 467 -42.30 -4.74 10.31
N ASP A 468 -43.55 -4.94 10.75
CA ASP A 468 -44.14 -4.21 11.87
C ASP A 468 -44.00 -4.94 13.21
N TYR A 469 -43.44 -6.18 13.19
CA TYR A 469 -43.30 -6.96 14.41
C TYR A 469 -42.19 -6.38 15.29
N ASP A 470 -42.53 -6.18 16.55
CA ASP A 470 -41.53 -5.83 17.57
C ASP A 470 -40.69 -7.06 17.98
N ASN A 471 -39.60 -6.82 18.73
CA ASN A 471 -38.71 -7.88 19.19
C ASN A 471 -39.42 -8.97 20.00
N THR A 472 -40.48 -8.61 20.74
CA THR A 472 -41.27 -9.55 21.58
C THR A 472 -42.10 -10.49 20.70
N GLN A 473 -42.68 -9.96 19.62
CA GLN A 473 -43.45 -10.72 18.65
C GLN A 473 -42.54 -11.64 17.85
N ILE A 474 -41.36 -11.17 17.44
CA ILE A 474 -40.34 -12.00 16.77
C ILE A 474 -39.88 -13.14 17.68
N ASP A 475 -39.61 -12.87 18.96
CA ASP A 475 -39.19 -13.89 19.91
C ASP A 475 -40.31 -14.91 20.22
N SER A 476 -41.58 -14.47 20.22
CA SER A 476 -42.72 -15.34 20.33
C SER A 476 -42.86 -16.29 19.12
N LEU A 477 -42.68 -15.75 17.89
CA LEU A 477 -42.67 -16.56 16.67
C LEU A 477 -41.55 -17.58 16.67
N LYS A 478 -40.32 -17.17 17.04
CA LYS A 478 -39.18 -18.08 17.15
C LYS A 478 -39.51 -19.27 18.07
N LYS A 479 -40.07 -18.98 19.25
CA LYS A 479 -40.47 -20.04 20.21
C LYS A 479 -41.54 -20.98 19.65
N THR A 480 -42.47 -20.46 18.84
CA THR A 480 -43.53 -21.26 18.22
C THR A 480 -43.00 -22.22 17.17
N PHE A 481 -41.96 -21.81 16.43
CA PHE A 481 -41.40 -22.63 15.34
C PHE A 481 -40.21 -23.50 15.76
N THR A 482 -39.64 -23.26 16.93
CA THR A 482 -38.50 -24.03 17.42
C THR A 482 -38.97 -25.33 18.12
N ILE A 483 -38.57 -26.47 17.57
CA ILE A 483 -38.83 -27.79 18.15
C ILE A 483 -37.75 -28.11 19.18
N LEU A 484 -36.49 -27.79 18.84
CA LEU A 484 -35.34 -28.01 19.70
C LEU A 484 -34.39 -26.83 19.60
N ASP A 485 -33.93 -26.33 20.73
CA ASP A 485 -32.87 -25.32 20.80
C ASP A 485 -32.00 -25.67 22.00
N THR A 486 -30.90 -26.35 21.73
CA THR A 486 -29.96 -26.81 22.76
C THR A 486 -28.54 -26.36 22.40
N THR A 487 -27.77 -26.10 23.43
CA THR A 487 -26.34 -25.79 23.28
C THR A 487 -25.54 -26.84 24.06
N TYR A 488 -24.51 -27.37 23.43
CA TYR A 488 -23.57 -28.27 24.08
C TYR A 488 -22.14 -27.90 23.74
N LEU A 489 -21.18 -28.35 24.55
CA LEU A 489 -19.76 -28.13 24.34
C LEU A 489 -19.17 -29.28 23.54
N ASP A 490 -18.40 -28.95 22.52
CA ASP A 490 -17.60 -29.88 21.74
C ASP A 490 -16.11 -29.68 22.05
N LYS A 491 -15.29 -30.57 21.49
CA LYS A 491 -13.83 -30.56 21.67
C LYS A 491 -13.19 -29.32 21.14
N ALA A 492 -12.02 -29.00 21.68
CA ALA A 492 -11.16 -27.95 21.16
C ALA A 492 -10.97 -28.04 19.64
N LYS A 493 -11.16 -26.92 18.97
CA LYS A 493 -10.99 -26.80 17.51
C LYS A 493 -9.93 -25.76 17.17
N ARG A 494 -9.19 -26.05 16.12
CA ARG A 494 -8.21 -25.15 15.52
C ARG A 494 -8.65 -24.80 14.10
N VAL A 495 -8.75 -23.50 13.81
CA VAL A 495 -9.12 -22.97 12.49
C VAL A 495 -7.94 -22.18 11.93
N PRO A 496 -7.44 -22.52 10.75
CA PRO A 496 -6.37 -21.76 10.11
C PRO A 496 -6.87 -20.37 9.73
N VAL A 497 -6.01 -19.36 9.95
CA VAL A 497 -6.20 -18.00 9.44
C VAL A 497 -5.50 -17.92 8.09
N PRO A 498 -6.14 -17.37 7.04
CA PRO A 498 -5.55 -17.29 5.72
C PRO A 498 -4.19 -16.57 5.74
N ALA A 499 -3.19 -17.21 5.16
CA ALA A 499 -1.86 -16.67 4.99
C ALA A 499 -1.63 -16.31 3.52
N ARG A 500 -0.67 -15.43 3.23
CA ARG A 500 -0.40 -14.90 1.89
C ARG A 500 1.03 -15.08 1.48
N ILE A 501 1.24 -15.50 0.25
CA ILE A 501 2.51 -15.45 -0.46
C ILE A 501 2.40 -14.35 -1.51
N ASN A 502 3.30 -13.37 -1.47
CA ASN A 502 3.33 -12.26 -2.41
C ASN A 502 4.68 -12.24 -3.13
N LEU A 503 4.64 -12.16 -4.45
CA LEU A 503 5.76 -11.81 -5.31
C LEU A 503 5.42 -10.48 -5.98
N GLY A 504 6.34 -9.52 -5.98
CA GLY A 504 6.05 -8.22 -6.58
C GLY A 504 7.28 -7.55 -7.14
N PHE A 505 7.05 -6.68 -8.11
CA PHE A 505 8.06 -5.76 -8.61
C PHE A 505 7.48 -4.37 -8.78
N SER A 506 8.36 -3.37 -8.75
CA SER A 506 8.02 -1.99 -9.08
C SER A 506 9.09 -1.44 -10.02
N TYR A 507 8.65 -0.84 -11.12
CA TYR A 507 9.51 -0.24 -12.13
C TYR A 507 9.13 1.22 -12.34
N ARG A 508 10.11 2.11 -12.28
CA ARG A 508 9.95 3.55 -12.41
C ARG A 508 10.61 4.05 -13.69
N PRO A 509 9.94 3.96 -14.86
CA PRO A 509 10.50 4.43 -16.13
C PRO A 509 10.72 5.94 -16.18
N HIS A 510 9.91 6.69 -15.45
CA HIS A 510 9.95 8.15 -15.39
C HIS A 510 9.59 8.64 -13.98
N GLN A 511 10.04 9.86 -13.62
CA GLN A 511 9.75 10.43 -12.28
C GLN A 511 8.25 10.58 -11.97
N LEU A 512 7.42 10.69 -12.99
CA LEU A 512 5.98 10.88 -12.87
C LEU A 512 5.18 9.59 -12.95
N VAL A 513 5.82 8.43 -13.24
CA VAL A 513 5.13 7.16 -13.46
C VAL A 513 5.86 6.03 -12.75
N MET A 514 5.13 5.20 -12.02
CA MET A 514 5.59 3.96 -11.44
C MET A 514 4.66 2.83 -11.88
N ILE A 515 5.23 1.76 -12.39
CA ILE A 515 4.51 0.55 -12.83
C ILE A 515 4.77 -0.53 -11.78
N HIS A 516 3.72 -1.25 -11.43
CA HIS A 516 3.77 -2.33 -10.46
C HIS A 516 3.25 -3.62 -11.09
N GLY A 517 3.81 -4.75 -10.69
CA GLY A 517 3.26 -6.06 -10.97
C GLY A 517 3.38 -6.96 -9.76
N ALA A 518 2.39 -7.82 -9.57
CA ALA A 518 2.37 -8.75 -8.46
C ALA A 518 1.70 -10.08 -8.80
N LEU A 519 2.18 -11.13 -8.16
CA LEU A 519 1.53 -12.42 -8.01
C LEU A 519 1.24 -12.61 -6.53
N GLN A 520 0.01 -12.88 -6.19
CA GLN A 520 -0.44 -13.16 -4.83
C GLN A 520 -1.16 -14.48 -4.77
N GLN A 521 -0.81 -15.32 -3.79
CA GLN A 521 -1.49 -16.57 -3.48
C GLN A 521 -1.90 -16.59 -2.01
N LEU A 522 -3.17 -16.84 -1.76
CA LEU A 522 -3.65 -17.20 -0.43
C LEU A 522 -3.38 -18.69 -0.17
N VAL A 523 -2.97 -18.99 1.03
CA VAL A 523 -2.72 -20.34 1.53
C VAL A 523 -3.33 -20.48 2.92
N GLN A 524 -3.47 -21.69 3.43
CA GLN A 524 -4.19 -21.95 4.70
C GLN A 524 -5.66 -21.50 4.60
N THR A 525 -6.29 -21.80 3.48
CA THR A 525 -7.65 -21.33 3.15
C THR A 525 -8.73 -22.37 3.42
N GLU A 526 -8.39 -23.47 4.10
CA GLU A 526 -9.27 -24.62 4.31
C GLU A 526 -10.61 -24.25 4.94
N PHE A 527 -10.62 -23.21 5.75
CA PHE A 527 -11.84 -22.73 6.39
C PHE A 527 -12.72 -21.87 5.47
N ILE A 528 -12.11 -21.09 4.56
CA ILE A 528 -12.85 -20.19 3.66
C ILE A 528 -13.01 -20.75 2.24
N GLY A 529 -12.24 -21.78 1.88
CA GLY A 529 -12.26 -22.46 0.58
C GLY A 529 -11.04 -22.15 -0.28
N ASP A 530 -10.94 -22.84 -1.42
CA ASP A 530 -9.86 -22.66 -2.37
C ASP A 530 -9.96 -21.31 -3.09
N ILE A 531 -8.81 -20.67 -3.27
CA ILE A 531 -8.70 -19.36 -3.90
C ILE A 531 -7.55 -19.41 -4.90
N ASP A 532 -7.84 -19.07 -6.14
CA ASP A 532 -6.88 -19.03 -7.24
C ASP A 532 -5.77 -18.00 -7.03
N PRO A 533 -4.58 -18.20 -7.61
CA PRO A 533 -3.56 -17.17 -7.65
C PRO A 533 -4.08 -15.92 -8.36
N ARG A 534 -3.74 -14.74 -7.84
CA ARG A 534 -4.06 -13.45 -8.46
C ARG A 534 -2.81 -12.84 -9.07
N ILE A 535 -2.86 -12.54 -10.35
CA ILE A 535 -1.83 -11.82 -11.10
C ILE A 535 -2.34 -10.41 -11.37
N SER A 536 -1.56 -9.40 -11.03
CA SER A 536 -1.97 -8.00 -11.13
C SER A 536 -0.89 -7.12 -11.76
N ILE A 537 -1.35 -6.11 -12.49
CA ILE A 537 -0.54 -5.01 -13.01
C ILE A 537 -1.24 -3.69 -12.73
N GLY A 538 -0.46 -2.68 -12.33
CA GLY A 538 -0.99 -1.35 -12.03
C GLY A 538 0.02 -0.26 -12.30
N ALA A 539 -0.48 0.97 -12.33
CA ALA A 539 0.33 2.16 -12.50
C ALA A 539 -0.05 3.22 -11.47
N GLU A 540 0.97 3.92 -10.97
CA GLU A 540 0.83 5.10 -10.14
C GLU A 540 1.40 6.30 -10.90
N PHE A 541 0.57 7.31 -11.12
CA PHE A 541 0.93 8.57 -11.74
C PHE A 541 1.19 9.62 -10.66
N PHE A 542 2.22 10.43 -10.86
CA PHE A 542 2.62 11.48 -9.93
C PHE A 542 2.91 10.97 -8.49
N PRO A 543 3.66 9.85 -8.31
CA PRO A 543 3.81 9.20 -7.02
C PRO A 543 4.35 10.10 -5.91
N ASP A 544 5.19 11.09 -6.25
CA ASP A 544 5.80 12.00 -5.28
C ASP A 544 5.14 13.39 -5.24
N LYS A 545 4.02 13.59 -5.97
CA LYS A 545 3.31 14.86 -6.00
C LYS A 545 2.19 14.91 -4.97
N PHE A 546 1.56 16.09 -4.87
CA PHE A 546 0.42 16.33 -3.99
C PHE A 546 -0.75 15.39 -4.23
N LEU A 547 -1.02 15.02 -5.48
CA LEU A 547 -2.14 14.18 -5.90
C LEU A 547 -1.64 12.98 -6.73
N PRO A 548 -1.19 11.88 -6.12
CA PRO A 548 -0.95 10.64 -6.84
C PRO A 548 -2.27 9.99 -7.28
N LEU A 549 -2.31 9.57 -8.55
CA LEU A 549 -3.43 8.83 -9.15
C LEU A 549 -2.99 7.39 -9.42
N ARG A 550 -3.91 6.44 -9.27
CA ARG A 550 -3.61 5.02 -9.39
C ARG A 550 -4.69 4.31 -10.21
N ILE A 551 -4.25 3.35 -11.01
CA ILE A 551 -5.11 2.43 -11.74
C ILE A 551 -4.47 1.05 -11.73
N GLY A 552 -5.28 0.00 -11.88
CA GLY A 552 -4.78 -1.36 -12.02
C GLY A 552 -5.84 -2.35 -12.45
N ILE A 553 -5.35 -3.48 -12.95
CA ILE A 553 -6.16 -4.64 -13.32
C ILE A 553 -5.51 -5.91 -12.77
N ALA A 554 -6.33 -6.92 -12.51
CA ALA A 554 -5.84 -8.23 -12.11
C ALA A 554 -6.73 -9.35 -12.66
N GLY A 555 -6.14 -10.55 -12.77
CA GLY A 555 -6.84 -11.80 -13.10
C GLY A 555 -6.57 -12.86 -12.04
N GLY A 556 -7.53 -13.77 -11.82
CA GLY A 556 -7.49 -14.78 -10.76
C GLY A 556 -8.02 -14.27 -9.43
N GLY A 557 -7.67 -14.90 -8.32
CA GLY A 557 -8.28 -14.61 -7.01
C GLY A 557 -9.67 -15.21 -6.91
N MET A 558 -10.50 -14.68 -6.01
CA MET A 558 -11.87 -15.18 -5.79
C MET A 558 -12.84 -14.78 -6.89
N ASP A 559 -12.77 -13.52 -7.32
CA ASP A 559 -13.76 -12.94 -8.24
C ASP A 559 -13.31 -13.00 -9.70
N GLY A 560 -12.13 -13.62 -9.99
CA GLY A 560 -11.61 -13.85 -11.32
C GLY A 560 -10.99 -12.62 -11.98
N PHE A 561 -11.70 -11.51 -12.11
CA PHE A 561 -11.21 -10.27 -12.72
C PHE A 561 -11.39 -9.08 -11.79
N TYR A 562 -10.41 -8.16 -11.79
CA TYR A 562 -10.44 -6.94 -10.99
C TYR A 562 -10.00 -5.73 -11.83
N ALA A 563 -10.68 -4.60 -11.63
CA ALA A 563 -10.25 -3.31 -12.14
C ALA A 563 -10.38 -2.26 -11.04
N GLY A 564 -9.28 -1.57 -10.76
CA GLY A 564 -9.20 -0.61 -9.66
C GLY A 564 -8.76 0.78 -10.09
N ALA A 565 -9.23 1.77 -9.35
CA ALA A 565 -8.79 3.16 -9.43
C ALA A 565 -8.69 3.78 -8.04
N GLY A 566 -7.88 4.81 -7.91
CA GLY A 566 -7.75 5.50 -6.64
C GLY A 566 -6.91 6.75 -6.72
N LEU A 567 -6.95 7.49 -5.64
CA LEU A 567 -6.23 8.74 -5.49
C LEU A 567 -5.60 8.85 -4.10
N GLY A 568 -4.51 9.59 -4.03
CA GLY A 568 -3.89 9.99 -2.78
C GLY A 568 -3.90 11.51 -2.64
N LEU A 569 -3.78 11.99 -1.42
CA LEU A 569 -3.61 13.40 -1.11
C LEU A 569 -2.43 13.51 -0.12
N LYS A 570 -1.35 14.18 -0.53
CA LYS A 570 -0.14 14.37 0.27
C LYS A 570 -0.02 15.81 0.75
N MET A 571 -0.37 16.05 2.01
CA MET A 571 -0.35 17.38 2.65
C MET A 571 0.78 17.46 3.68
N GLY A 572 2.02 17.62 3.19
CA GLY A 572 3.19 17.58 4.08
C GLY A 572 3.32 16.23 4.79
N PRO A 573 3.21 16.19 6.13
CA PRO A 573 3.32 14.93 6.88
C PRO A 573 2.07 14.06 6.79
N ILE A 574 0.93 14.56 6.36
CA ILE A 574 -0.34 13.84 6.33
C ILE A 574 -0.60 13.33 4.91
N HIS A 575 -0.81 12.02 4.80
CA HIS A 575 -1.19 11.36 3.56
C HIS A 575 -2.54 10.66 3.73
N ILE A 576 -3.47 10.95 2.83
CA ILE A 576 -4.77 10.29 2.74
C ILE A 576 -4.81 9.51 1.44
N ASN A 577 -5.28 8.28 1.47
CA ASN A 577 -5.45 7.46 0.26
C ASN A 577 -6.87 6.90 0.22
N LEU A 578 -7.42 6.88 -0.98
CA LEU A 578 -8.70 6.29 -1.31
C LEU A 578 -8.52 5.33 -2.49
N GLY A 579 -9.20 4.20 -2.44
CA GLY A 579 -9.20 3.21 -3.51
C GLY A 579 -10.56 2.57 -3.65
N VAL A 580 -10.95 2.30 -4.89
CA VAL A 580 -12.13 1.53 -5.26
C VAL A 580 -11.74 0.55 -6.37
N SER A 581 -12.28 -0.65 -6.32
CA SER A 581 -12.19 -1.58 -7.44
C SER A 581 -13.50 -2.36 -7.61
N GLN A 582 -13.78 -2.71 -8.84
CA GLN A 582 -14.80 -3.68 -9.21
C GLN A 582 -14.12 -5.03 -9.46
N SER A 583 -14.84 -6.12 -9.17
CA SER A 583 -14.38 -7.47 -9.48
C SER A 583 -15.53 -8.36 -9.96
N GLY A 584 -15.19 -9.54 -10.51
CA GLY A 584 -16.12 -10.43 -11.19
C GLY A 584 -16.44 -10.02 -12.63
N GLY A 585 -16.27 -8.75 -12.97
CA GLY A 585 -16.52 -8.15 -14.28
C GLY A 585 -16.26 -6.66 -14.27
N LEU A 586 -16.66 -5.95 -15.33
CA LEU A 586 -16.56 -4.49 -15.45
C LEU A 586 -17.94 -3.86 -15.57
N GLU A 587 -18.10 -2.65 -15.02
CA GLU A 587 -19.34 -1.89 -15.07
C GLU A 587 -20.52 -2.72 -14.53
N ASN A 588 -21.54 -2.96 -15.36
CA ASN A 588 -22.74 -3.67 -14.96
C ASN A 588 -22.52 -5.18 -14.76
N SER A 589 -21.47 -5.77 -15.35
CA SER A 589 -21.12 -7.18 -15.14
C SER A 589 -20.28 -7.42 -13.88
N ALA A 590 -19.99 -6.38 -13.10
CA ALA A 590 -19.27 -6.52 -11.84
C ALA A 590 -20.18 -7.17 -10.78
N SER A 591 -19.70 -8.29 -10.22
CA SER A 591 -20.40 -9.01 -9.15
C SER A 591 -19.84 -8.72 -7.76
N ALA A 592 -18.75 -7.93 -7.68
CA ALA A 592 -18.18 -7.53 -6.40
C ALA A 592 -17.59 -6.11 -6.45
N ILE A 593 -17.53 -5.48 -5.28
CA ILE A 593 -16.94 -4.16 -5.07
C ILE A 593 -15.95 -4.19 -3.90
N ASN A 594 -14.85 -3.48 -4.08
CA ASN A 594 -13.87 -3.25 -3.03
C ASN A 594 -13.71 -1.75 -2.80
N MET A 595 -13.65 -1.34 -1.55
CA MET A 595 -13.40 0.05 -1.16
C MET A 595 -12.37 0.08 -0.06
N ALA A 596 -11.51 1.10 -0.08
CA ALA A 596 -10.55 1.30 0.99
C ALA A 596 -10.23 2.78 1.19
N ALA A 597 -9.96 3.14 2.44
CA ALA A 597 -9.47 4.45 2.82
C ALA A 597 -8.42 4.32 3.92
N ASP A 598 -7.40 5.18 3.92
CA ASP A 598 -6.49 5.32 5.05
C ASP A 598 -5.97 6.76 5.19
N MET A 599 -5.55 7.07 6.41
CA MET A 599 -4.83 8.30 6.72
C MET A 599 -3.57 7.96 7.51
N ARG A 600 -2.43 8.54 7.08
CA ARG A 600 -1.13 8.34 7.70
C ARG A 600 -0.43 9.63 7.95
N VAL A 601 0.34 9.62 9.03
CA VAL A 601 1.19 10.74 9.40
C VAL A 601 2.65 10.27 9.38
N PHE A 602 3.50 11.05 8.76
CA PHE A 602 4.93 10.81 8.57
C PHE A 602 5.74 11.90 9.28
N PHE A 603 6.71 11.48 10.13
CA PHE A 603 7.57 12.39 10.89
C PHE A 603 9.06 12.11 10.67
#